data_dee76288d884304d5b174aa2668f18ef
#
_entry.id   dee76288d884304d5b174aa2668f18ef
#
_cell.length_a   1.000
_cell.length_b   1.000
_cell.length_c   1.000
_cell.angle_alpha   90.00
_cell.angle_beta   90.00
_cell.angle_gamma   90.00
#
_symmetry.space_group_name_H-M   'P 1'
#
loop_
_entity.id
_entity.type
_entity.pdbx_description
1 polymer ?
#
loop_
_entity_poly.entity_id
_entity_poly.type
_entity_poly.pdbx_seq_one_letter_code
_entity_poly.pdbx_strand_id
1 'polypeptide(L)'
;MELWRRCFEDTDEFIRFYFERKYSNANSLIYEENGKALSALQMLPYPMRWENVTVDTSYISGACTLPDVRNRGFMTLLLQNALQEMYDRGIAFSTLIPAEDWLFGYYADQGYVTVFDYALHTYTPANQTMPNTFSLITSDRFDANFARNLFPYFDQEMSKRNYCIQHPYNDYITIVEEAYLSEGQLWATYRQNVPTGWALAVPEKDRVCVKELLFDTEQEKAGLLQNIHALWPDKTLVYKTLPAVSGNISLGMARLTHAPQMLQYFARLHPEVAFTLKLNDPQVPSNNGIYTIAGGNCMHTDQISGPIDSETDIPVLTKALLGYHPDLLPAPLNRLFREARPYMNLMLD
;
A
#
# COMPACT_ATOMS: atom_id res chain seq x y z
N MET A 1 -20.27 11.37 2.32
CA MET A 1 -19.79 12.75 2.04
C MET A 1 -19.95 13.68 3.25
N GLU A 2 -21.12 13.82 3.89
CA GLU A 2 -21.28 14.77 5.02
C GLU A 2 -20.38 14.42 6.22
N LEU A 3 -20.31 13.13 6.60
CA LEU A 3 -19.41 12.66 7.65
C LEU A 3 -17.94 12.99 7.33
N TRP A 4 -17.52 12.79 6.08
CA TRP A 4 -16.17 13.12 5.62
C TRP A 4 -15.84 14.61 5.82
N ARG A 5 -16.70 15.53 5.36
CA ARG A 5 -16.52 16.98 5.54
C ARG A 5 -16.37 17.42 7.00
N ARG A 6 -16.95 16.66 7.92
CA ARG A 6 -16.87 16.96 9.36
C ARG A 6 -15.64 16.39 10.04
N CYS A 7 -14.97 15.43 9.41
CA CYS A 7 -13.85 14.70 9.98
C CYS A 7 -12.50 15.02 9.36
N PHE A 8 -12.50 15.48 8.11
CA PHE A 8 -11.29 15.79 7.33
C PHE A 8 -11.33 17.24 6.85
N GLU A 9 -10.16 17.82 6.62
CA GLU A 9 -9.97 19.19 6.13
C GLU A 9 -9.88 19.26 4.59
N ASP A 10 -10.35 18.23 3.89
CA ASP A 10 -10.31 18.15 2.44
C ASP A 10 -11.23 19.16 1.77
N THR A 11 -10.84 19.61 0.58
CA THR A 11 -11.68 20.51 -0.23
C THR A 11 -12.93 19.79 -0.74
N ASP A 12 -14.02 20.55 -0.95
CA ASP A 12 -15.25 20.00 -1.55
C ASP A 12 -15.01 19.40 -2.96
N GLU A 13 -14.01 19.90 -3.68
CA GLU A 13 -13.60 19.38 -4.98
C GLU A 13 -12.99 18.01 -4.85
N PHE A 14 -12.01 17.82 -3.95
CA PHE A 14 -11.41 16.52 -3.67
C PHE A 14 -12.43 15.52 -3.15
N ILE A 15 -13.30 15.91 -2.21
CA ILE A 15 -14.35 15.03 -1.67
C ILE A 15 -15.26 14.52 -2.78
N ARG A 16 -15.71 15.40 -3.68
CA ARG A 16 -16.56 15.00 -4.82
C ARG A 16 -15.81 14.05 -5.74
N PHE A 17 -14.58 14.42 -6.12
CA PHE A 17 -13.72 13.60 -6.95
C PHE A 17 -13.51 12.19 -6.35
N TYR A 18 -13.13 12.12 -5.08
CA TYR A 18 -12.93 10.85 -4.38
C TYR A 18 -14.20 9.97 -4.38
N PHE A 19 -15.34 10.55 -4.01
CA PHE A 19 -16.59 9.78 -3.95
C PHE A 19 -17.09 9.33 -5.33
N GLU A 20 -16.85 10.09 -6.38
CA GLU A 20 -17.17 9.70 -7.76
C GLU A 20 -16.28 8.58 -8.28
N ARG A 21 -15.02 8.53 -7.86
CA ARG A 21 -14.02 7.59 -8.37
C ARG A 21 -13.85 6.32 -7.54
N LYS A 22 -13.96 6.42 -6.23
CA LYS A 22 -13.57 5.36 -5.28
C LYS A 22 -14.71 4.81 -4.44
N TYR A 23 -15.75 5.60 -4.19
CA TYR A 23 -16.82 5.16 -3.30
C TYR A 23 -17.64 4.02 -3.90
N SER A 24 -17.87 2.99 -3.07
CA SER A 24 -18.80 1.89 -3.36
C SER A 24 -19.51 1.46 -2.08
N ASN A 25 -20.82 1.29 -2.14
CA ASN A 25 -21.59 0.74 -1.01
C ASN A 25 -21.08 -0.64 -0.58
N ALA A 26 -20.66 -1.46 -1.56
CA ALA A 26 -20.14 -2.81 -1.29
C ALA A 26 -18.83 -2.83 -0.49
N ASN A 27 -18.10 -1.72 -0.51
CA ASN A 27 -16.80 -1.59 0.15
C ASN A 27 -16.83 -0.56 1.30
N SER A 28 -18.02 -0.17 1.78
CA SER A 28 -18.13 0.87 2.83
C SER A 28 -18.89 0.32 4.02
N LEU A 29 -18.38 0.55 5.22
CA LEU A 29 -19.06 0.28 6.48
C LEU A 29 -19.38 1.57 7.18
N ILE A 30 -20.57 1.64 7.76
CA ILE A 30 -21.08 2.80 8.50
C ILE A 30 -21.63 2.32 9.84
N TYR A 31 -21.26 3.00 10.90
CA TYR A 31 -21.96 2.89 12.18
C TYR A 31 -23.01 4.01 12.26
N GLU A 32 -24.27 3.60 12.40
CA GLU A 32 -25.40 4.52 12.44
C GLU A 32 -26.17 4.37 13.73
N GLU A 33 -26.60 5.48 14.30
CA GLU A 33 -27.47 5.53 15.45
C GLU A 33 -28.58 6.59 15.23
N ASN A 34 -29.84 6.19 15.40
CA ASN A 34 -31.03 7.05 15.20
C ASN A 34 -31.06 7.75 13.81
N GLY A 35 -30.70 7.05 12.74
CA GLY A 35 -30.69 7.57 11.36
C GLY A 35 -29.53 8.53 11.07
N LYS A 36 -28.53 8.60 11.94
CA LYS A 36 -27.35 9.45 11.78
C LYS A 36 -26.07 8.62 11.73
N ALA A 37 -25.31 8.75 10.65
CA ALA A 37 -24.00 8.15 10.54
C ALA A 37 -23.02 8.81 11.53
N LEU A 38 -22.40 8.02 12.38
CA LEU A 38 -21.47 8.49 13.43
C LEU A 38 -20.02 8.12 13.14
N SER A 39 -19.79 7.02 12.45
CA SER A 39 -18.46 6.54 12.05
C SER A 39 -18.55 5.82 10.72
N ALA A 40 -17.50 5.85 9.93
CA ALA A 40 -17.42 5.16 8.64
C ALA A 40 -15.98 4.79 8.30
N LEU A 41 -15.82 3.77 7.46
CA LEU A 41 -14.59 3.42 6.76
C LEU A 41 -14.90 2.82 5.41
N GLN A 42 -13.90 2.79 4.53
CA GLN A 42 -13.97 2.13 3.24
C GLN A 42 -12.88 1.06 3.13
N MET A 43 -13.20 -0.02 2.44
CA MET A 43 -12.33 -1.17 2.15
C MET A 43 -12.02 -1.17 0.66
N LEU A 44 -11.07 -0.35 0.22
CA LEU A 44 -10.74 -0.21 -1.19
C LEU A 44 -9.94 -1.42 -1.69
N PRO A 45 -10.38 -2.11 -2.76
CA PRO A 45 -9.66 -3.26 -3.29
C PRO A 45 -8.40 -2.81 -4.02
N TYR A 46 -7.27 -3.42 -3.68
CA TYR A 46 -6.01 -3.31 -4.41
C TYR A 46 -5.36 -4.68 -4.53
N PRO A 47 -4.88 -5.08 -5.71
CA PRO A 47 -4.06 -6.28 -5.81
C PRO A 47 -2.66 -6.02 -5.25
N MET A 48 -2.04 -7.07 -4.70
CA MET A 48 -0.63 -7.08 -4.29
C MET A 48 0.12 -8.17 -5.03
N ARG A 49 1.26 -7.83 -5.59
CA ARG A 49 2.21 -8.84 -6.05
C ARG A 49 2.89 -9.46 -4.82
N TRP A 50 2.60 -10.72 -4.55
CA TRP A 50 3.18 -11.48 -3.44
C TRP A 50 3.90 -12.70 -3.99
N GLU A 51 5.23 -12.72 -3.88
CA GLU A 51 6.10 -13.69 -4.56
C GLU A 51 5.74 -13.83 -6.06
N ASN A 52 5.31 -15.00 -6.51
CA ASN A 52 4.96 -15.25 -7.90
C ASN A 52 3.45 -15.22 -8.18
N VAL A 53 2.65 -14.81 -7.20
CA VAL A 53 1.19 -14.73 -7.31
C VAL A 53 0.69 -13.31 -7.07
N THR A 54 -0.49 -13.03 -7.54
CA THR A 54 -1.23 -11.83 -7.16
C THR A 54 -2.28 -12.21 -6.14
N VAL A 55 -2.30 -11.50 -5.01
CA VAL A 55 -3.29 -11.68 -3.95
C VAL A 55 -4.14 -10.42 -3.81
N ASP A 56 -5.39 -10.61 -3.39
CA ASP A 56 -6.27 -9.48 -3.12
C ASP A 56 -5.95 -8.87 -1.76
N THR A 57 -5.84 -7.56 -1.73
CA THR A 57 -5.73 -6.78 -0.50
C THR A 57 -6.82 -5.73 -0.43
N SER A 58 -7.06 -5.21 0.76
CA SER A 58 -8.01 -4.15 0.97
C SER A 58 -7.36 -3.02 1.76
N TYR A 59 -7.37 -1.82 1.17
CA TYR A 59 -6.87 -0.61 1.80
C TYR A 59 -7.98 0.07 2.60
N ILE A 60 -7.76 0.28 3.89
CA ILE A 60 -8.66 1.06 4.75
C ILE A 60 -8.46 2.54 4.43
N SER A 61 -9.48 3.17 3.90
CA SER A 61 -9.51 4.58 3.56
C SER A 61 -10.69 5.29 4.23
N GLY A 62 -10.56 6.59 4.46
CA GLY A 62 -11.63 7.42 5.00
C GLY A 62 -12.16 6.99 6.37
N ALA A 63 -11.33 6.33 7.18
CA ALA A 63 -11.68 5.88 8.51
C ALA A 63 -11.90 7.08 9.43
N CYS A 64 -13.15 7.37 9.77
CA CYS A 64 -13.49 8.56 10.54
C CYS A 64 -14.64 8.33 11.52
N THR A 65 -14.61 9.09 12.61
CA THR A 65 -15.67 9.17 13.62
C THR A 65 -15.95 10.62 13.93
N LEU A 66 -17.23 11.01 13.97
CA LEU A 66 -17.63 12.37 14.34
C LEU A 66 -16.94 12.81 15.63
N PRO A 67 -16.38 14.04 15.68
CA PRO A 67 -15.63 14.53 16.84
C PRO A 67 -16.36 14.37 18.18
N ASP A 68 -17.65 14.67 18.20
CA ASP A 68 -18.49 14.68 19.41
C ASP A 68 -18.72 13.28 20.02
N VAL A 69 -18.42 12.21 19.28
CA VAL A 69 -18.64 10.81 19.68
C VAL A 69 -17.40 9.94 19.59
N ARG A 70 -16.21 10.54 19.45
CA ARG A 70 -14.92 9.83 19.51
C ARG A 70 -14.74 9.16 20.89
N ASN A 71 -13.82 8.20 20.96
CA ASN A 71 -13.50 7.44 22.16
C ASN A 71 -14.65 6.56 22.71
N ARG A 72 -15.69 6.28 21.91
CA ARG A 72 -16.80 5.39 22.25
C ARG A 72 -16.66 3.99 21.63
N GLY A 73 -15.55 3.68 20.97
CA GLY A 73 -15.26 2.38 20.38
C GLY A 73 -15.91 2.11 19.01
N PHE A 74 -16.60 3.07 18.38
CA PHE A 74 -17.30 2.85 17.12
C PHE A 74 -16.36 2.46 15.98
N MET A 75 -15.19 3.11 15.85
CA MET A 75 -14.20 2.77 14.83
C MET A 75 -13.59 1.39 15.09
N THR A 76 -13.33 1.03 16.33
CA THR A 76 -12.85 -0.31 16.69
C THR A 76 -13.85 -1.38 16.26
N LEU A 77 -15.14 -1.17 16.52
CA LEU A 77 -16.21 -2.07 16.07
C LEU A 77 -16.28 -2.17 14.54
N LEU A 78 -16.16 -1.04 13.82
CA LEU A 78 -16.17 -1.04 12.35
C LEU A 78 -14.95 -1.77 11.78
N LEU A 79 -13.76 -1.59 12.37
CA LEU A 79 -12.55 -2.29 11.95
C LEU A 79 -12.68 -3.80 12.17
N GLN A 80 -13.21 -4.25 13.30
CA GLN A 80 -13.46 -5.67 13.55
C GLN A 80 -14.42 -6.26 12.51
N ASN A 81 -15.52 -5.56 12.19
CA ASN A 81 -16.45 -5.99 11.15
C ASN A 81 -15.79 -5.99 9.76
N ALA A 82 -14.98 -4.98 9.44
CA ALA A 82 -14.24 -4.91 8.19
C ALA A 82 -13.25 -6.08 8.03
N LEU A 83 -12.53 -6.44 9.10
CA LEU A 83 -11.60 -7.57 9.08
C LEU A 83 -12.32 -8.91 8.89
N GLN A 84 -13.48 -9.10 9.54
CA GLN A 84 -14.30 -10.30 9.32
C GLN A 84 -14.85 -10.34 7.89
N GLU A 85 -15.35 -9.24 7.38
CA GLU A 85 -15.82 -9.12 5.99
C GLU A 85 -14.72 -9.41 4.98
N MET A 86 -13.48 -8.92 5.23
CA MET A 86 -12.32 -9.23 4.40
C MET A 86 -11.98 -10.72 4.43
N TYR A 87 -12.02 -11.35 5.62
CA TYR A 87 -11.84 -12.80 5.74
C TYR A 87 -12.88 -13.57 4.90
N ASP A 88 -14.16 -13.22 5.04
CA ASP A 88 -15.26 -13.90 4.34
C ASP A 88 -15.17 -13.73 2.82
N ARG A 89 -14.59 -12.64 2.35
CA ARG A 89 -14.30 -12.38 0.93
C ARG A 89 -13.00 -13.01 0.42
N GLY A 90 -12.20 -13.66 1.27
CA GLY A 90 -10.90 -14.23 0.90
C GLY A 90 -9.81 -13.18 0.63
N ILE A 91 -9.93 -11.99 1.20
CA ILE A 91 -8.90 -10.96 1.10
C ILE A 91 -7.69 -11.35 1.96
N ALA A 92 -6.50 -11.35 1.36
CA ALA A 92 -5.28 -11.82 2.02
C ALA A 92 -4.79 -10.88 3.13
N PHE A 93 -4.73 -9.58 2.82
CA PHE A 93 -4.25 -8.56 3.75
C PHE A 93 -5.13 -7.33 3.74
N SER A 94 -5.33 -6.74 4.92
CA SER A 94 -5.74 -5.36 5.07
C SER A 94 -4.52 -4.46 5.15
N THR A 95 -4.56 -3.31 4.47
CA THR A 95 -3.47 -2.32 4.45
C THR A 95 -4.00 -0.93 4.76
N LEU A 96 -3.17 -0.04 5.25
CA LEU A 96 -3.50 1.36 5.50
C LEU A 96 -2.24 2.23 5.65
N ILE A 97 -2.42 3.54 5.51
CA ILE A 97 -1.43 4.55 5.89
C ILE A 97 -2.02 5.33 7.06
N PRO A 98 -1.39 5.32 8.25
CA PRO A 98 -1.83 6.16 9.35
C PRO A 98 -1.60 7.63 9.02
N ALA A 99 -2.66 8.45 9.12
CA ALA A 99 -2.56 9.88 8.82
C ALA A 99 -1.75 10.67 9.87
N GLU A 100 -1.62 10.14 11.09
CA GLU A 100 -0.91 10.76 12.20
C GLU A 100 -0.11 9.71 12.99
N ASP A 101 1.01 10.12 13.59
CA ASP A 101 1.93 9.22 14.30
C ASP A 101 1.27 8.38 15.40
N TRP A 102 0.33 8.93 16.15
CA TRP A 102 -0.37 8.21 17.22
C TRP A 102 -1.27 7.07 16.69
N LEU A 103 -1.71 7.15 15.43
CA LEU A 103 -2.53 6.13 14.79
C LEU A 103 -1.76 4.82 14.56
N PHE A 104 -0.44 4.84 14.45
CA PHE A 104 0.35 3.60 14.40
C PHE A 104 0.10 2.73 15.63
N GLY A 105 0.06 3.32 16.82
CA GLY A 105 -0.29 2.61 18.06
C GLY A 105 -1.73 2.09 18.06
N TYR A 106 -2.68 2.93 17.64
CA TYR A 106 -4.08 2.55 17.55
C TYR A 106 -4.30 1.34 16.63
N TYR A 107 -3.70 1.35 15.43
CA TYR A 107 -3.84 0.22 14.50
C TYR A 107 -3.02 -1.00 14.94
N ALA A 108 -1.91 -0.83 15.64
CA ALA A 108 -1.17 -1.94 16.23
C ALA A 108 -2.03 -2.73 17.24
N ASP A 109 -2.85 -2.05 18.04
CA ASP A 109 -3.82 -2.67 18.95
C ASP A 109 -4.91 -3.48 18.19
N GLN A 110 -5.11 -3.21 16.89
CA GLN A 110 -5.99 -3.97 16.01
C GLN A 110 -5.25 -5.07 15.22
N GLY A 111 -3.99 -5.34 15.55
CA GLY A 111 -3.16 -6.39 14.93
C GLY A 111 -2.46 -6.00 13.64
N TYR A 112 -2.42 -4.71 13.30
CA TYR A 112 -1.60 -4.22 12.19
C TYR A 112 -0.14 -4.07 12.59
N VAL A 113 0.75 -4.17 11.61
CA VAL A 113 2.19 -3.95 11.79
C VAL A 113 2.72 -3.03 10.70
N THR A 114 3.65 -2.16 11.06
CA THR A 114 4.38 -1.35 10.08
C THR A 114 5.28 -2.26 9.26
N VAL A 115 5.07 -2.24 7.94
CA VAL A 115 5.81 -3.08 6.99
C VAL A 115 6.11 -2.38 5.68
N PHE A 116 5.47 -1.26 5.39
CA PHE A 116 5.71 -0.49 4.19
C PHE A 116 6.56 0.73 4.54
N ASP A 117 7.76 0.73 3.99
CA ASP A 117 8.72 1.82 4.13
C ASP A 117 9.07 2.41 2.76
N TYR A 118 9.69 3.57 2.75
CA TYR A 118 10.31 4.16 1.57
C TYR A 118 11.59 4.91 1.96
N ALA A 119 12.49 5.08 1.00
CA ALA A 119 13.61 6.00 1.13
C ALA A 119 13.27 7.34 0.48
N LEU A 120 13.62 8.43 1.15
CA LEU A 120 13.43 9.79 0.65
C LEU A 120 14.79 10.41 0.32
N HIS A 121 14.90 10.91 -0.91
CA HIS A 121 16.11 11.55 -1.40
C HIS A 121 15.84 13.01 -1.74
N THR A 122 16.85 13.86 -1.50
CA THR A 122 16.83 15.24 -1.97
C THR A 122 17.59 15.34 -3.28
N TYR A 123 17.00 15.92 -4.30
CA TYR A 123 17.67 16.18 -5.56
C TYR A 123 18.65 17.35 -5.42
N THR A 124 19.85 17.15 -5.90
CA THR A 124 20.86 18.21 -6.03
C THR A 124 21.17 18.39 -7.51
N PRO A 125 20.95 19.58 -8.10
CA PRO A 125 21.29 19.84 -9.50
C PRO A 125 22.74 19.53 -9.81
N ALA A 126 22.98 18.74 -10.85
CA ALA A 126 24.34 18.50 -11.33
C ALA A 126 24.82 19.67 -12.19
N ASN A 127 26.11 20.03 -12.08
CA ASN A 127 26.72 21.11 -12.88
C ASN A 127 26.97 20.74 -14.35
N GLN A 128 26.62 19.52 -14.78
CA GLN A 128 26.83 19.06 -16.16
C GLN A 128 25.51 18.67 -16.79
N THR A 129 25.18 19.28 -17.93
CA THR A 129 24.14 18.81 -18.83
C THR A 129 24.67 17.59 -19.61
N MET A 130 24.13 16.41 -19.35
CA MET A 130 24.39 15.25 -20.19
C MET A 130 23.61 15.36 -21.51
N PRO A 131 24.17 14.95 -22.66
CA PRO A 131 23.42 14.91 -23.89
C PRO A 131 22.23 13.96 -23.76
N ASN A 132 21.02 14.47 -23.98
CA ASN A 132 19.80 13.68 -23.92
C ASN A 132 19.71 12.71 -25.11
N THR A 133 19.66 11.43 -24.82
CA THR A 133 19.37 10.37 -25.84
C THR A 133 17.89 10.00 -25.87
N PHE A 134 17.06 10.75 -25.17
CA PHE A 134 15.61 10.55 -25.05
C PHE A 134 14.87 11.89 -25.25
N SER A 135 13.61 11.82 -25.64
CA SER A 135 12.69 12.95 -25.56
C SER A 135 11.94 12.93 -24.25
N LEU A 136 11.61 14.13 -23.72
CA LEU A 136 10.85 14.28 -22.50
C LEU A 136 9.54 14.99 -22.82
N ILE A 137 8.43 14.47 -22.29
CA ILE A 137 7.07 14.98 -22.49
C ILE A 137 6.40 15.15 -21.13
N THR A 138 5.69 16.25 -20.96
CA THR A 138 4.79 16.52 -19.84
C THR A 138 3.58 17.34 -20.35
N SER A 139 2.56 17.47 -19.52
CA SER A 139 1.41 18.34 -19.79
C SER A 139 1.14 19.21 -18.57
N ASP A 140 0.77 20.45 -18.78
CA ASP A 140 0.38 21.42 -17.74
C ASP A 140 -1.05 21.22 -17.22
N ARG A 141 -1.80 20.32 -17.84
CA ARG A 141 -3.16 19.91 -17.46
C ARG A 141 -3.34 18.43 -17.63
N PHE A 142 -4.29 17.85 -16.91
CA PHE A 142 -4.62 16.44 -17.06
C PHE A 142 -5.02 16.10 -18.50
N ASP A 143 -4.29 15.17 -19.09
CA ASP A 143 -4.56 14.58 -20.39
C ASP A 143 -4.73 13.07 -20.27
N ALA A 144 -5.99 12.63 -20.33
CA ALA A 144 -6.35 11.22 -20.19
C ALA A 144 -5.73 10.33 -21.28
N ASN A 145 -5.45 10.84 -22.50
CA ASN A 145 -4.79 10.05 -23.54
C ASN A 145 -3.29 9.90 -23.25
N PHE A 146 -2.64 10.97 -22.80
CA PHE A 146 -1.25 10.90 -22.38
C PHE A 146 -1.07 9.90 -21.23
N ALA A 147 -1.86 10.01 -20.18
CA ALA A 147 -1.82 9.08 -19.05
C ALA A 147 -2.12 7.64 -19.50
N ARG A 148 -3.15 7.41 -20.33
CA ARG A 148 -3.51 6.08 -20.86
C ARG A 148 -2.36 5.44 -21.62
N ASN A 149 -1.66 6.19 -22.46
CA ASN A 149 -0.55 5.68 -23.27
C ASN A 149 0.66 5.28 -22.42
N LEU A 150 0.79 5.82 -21.21
CA LEU A 150 1.86 5.50 -20.26
C LEU A 150 1.52 4.34 -19.33
N PHE A 151 0.25 3.98 -19.20
CA PHE A 151 -0.16 2.90 -18.28
C PHE A 151 0.56 1.56 -18.54
N PRO A 152 0.74 1.08 -19.78
CA PRO A 152 1.45 -0.19 -20.00
C PRO A 152 2.90 -0.18 -19.47
N TYR A 153 3.61 0.94 -19.60
CA TYR A 153 4.94 1.09 -19.03
C TYR A 153 4.90 1.10 -17.50
N PHE A 154 4.01 1.91 -16.92
CA PHE A 154 3.80 1.97 -15.47
C PHE A 154 3.49 0.58 -14.89
N ASP A 155 2.49 -0.10 -15.43
CA ASP A 155 2.05 -1.42 -14.97
C ASP A 155 3.16 -2.47 -15.08
N GLN A 156 3.91 -2.47 -16.19
CA GLN A 156 5.06 -3.34 -16.38
C GLN A 156 6.14 -3.12 -15.32
N GLU A 157 6.51 -1.86 -15.03
CA GLU A 157 7.54 -1.55 -14.04
C GLU A 157 7.09 -1.85 -12.62
N MET A 158 5.83 -1.54 -12.28
CA MET A 158 5.27 -1.87 -10.97
C MET A 158 5.15 -3.38 -10.77
N SER A 159 4.78 -4.15 -11.80
CA SER A 159 4.65 -5.62 -11.71
C SER A 159 5.97 -6.36 -11.49
N LYS A 160 7.12 -5.74 -11.78
CA LYS A 160 8.45 -6.29 -11.46
C LYS A 160 8.76 -6.25 -9.96
N ARG A 161 8.05 -5.40 -9.21
CA ARG A 161 8.25 -5.24 -7.76
C ARG A 161 7.46 -6.29 -7.01
N ASN A 162 8.17 -7.11 -6.26
CA ASN A 162 7.55 -8.12 -5.39
C ASN A 162 7.15 -7.52 -4.04
N TYR A 163 6.14 -8.09 -3.38
CA TYR A 163 5.53 -7.57 -2.14
C TYR A 163 5.07 -6.11 -2.29
N CYS A 164 4.47 -5.79 -3.45
CA CYS A 164 4.13 -4.43 -3.83
C CYS A 164 2.64 -4.32 -4.17
N ILE A 165 1.99 -3.29 -3.62
CA ILE A 165 0.63 -2.92 -4.02
C ILE A 165 0.64 -2.49 -5.48
N GLN A 166 -0.30 -3.01 -6.26
CA GLN A 166 -0.47 -2.74 -7.67
C GLN A 166 -1.66 -1.80 -7.90
N HIS A 167 -1.61 -1.03 -8.98
CA HIS A 167 -2.68 -0.10 -9.33
C HIS A 167 -3.30 -0.50 -10.68
N PRO A 168 -4.50 -1.12 -10.69
CA PRO A 168 -5.25 -1.34 -11.91
C PRO A 168 -5.50 -0.04 -12.68
N TYR A 169 -5.78 -0.15 -13.97
CA TYR A 169 -5.90 1.01 -14.87
C TYR A 169 -6.78 2.15 -14.32
N ASN A 170 -7.95 1.84 -13.76
CA ASN A 170 -8.85 2.86 -13.23
C ASN A 170 -8.25 3.59 -12.02
N ASP A 171 -7.52 2.87 -11.14
CA ASP A 171 -6.82 3.47 -10.01
C ASP A 171 -5.68 4.34 -10.46
N TYR A 172 -4.87 3.84 -11.42
CA TYR A 172 -3.79 4.60 -12.03
C TYR A 172 -4.28 5.94 -12.63
N ILE A 173 -5.34 5.91 -13.44
CA ILE A 173 -5.91 7.14 -14.03
C ILE A 173 -6.40 8.09 -12.94
N THR A 174 -7.07 7.58 -11.91
CA THR A 174 -7.57 8.38 -10.80
C THR A 174 -6.43 9.05 -10.03
N ILE A 175 -5.34 8.33 -9.77
CA ILE A 175 -4.14 8.86 -9.09
C ILE A 175 -3.49 9.98 -9.92
N VAL A 176 -3.36 9.76 -11.23
CA VAL A 176 -2.79 10.80 -12.10
C VAL A 176 -3.70 12.04 -12.15
N GLU A 177 -5.01 11.85 -12.30
CA GLU A 177 -5.99 12.95 -12.33
C GLU A 177 -5.99 13.73 -11.00
N GLU A 178 -5.94 13.05 -9.85
CA GLU A 178 -5.85 13.66 -8.52
C GLU A 178 -4.59 14.53 -8.37
N ALA A 179 -3.45 14.04 -8.85
CA ALA A 179 -2.22 14.82 -8.78
C ALA A 179 -2.34 16.18 -9.50
N TYR A 180 -3.09 16.24 -10.61
CA TYR A 180 -3.36 17.51 -11.31
C TYR A 180 -4.33 18.40 -10.55
N LEU A 181 -5.24 17.88 -9.74
CA LEU A 181 -6.06 18.70 -8.83
C LEU A 181 -5.21 19.36 -7.74
N SER A 182 -4.08 18.73 -7.41
CA SER A 182 -3.08 19.21 -6.46
C SER A 182 -1.92 19.98 -7.13
N GLU A 183 -2.15 20.57 -8.33
CA GLU A 183 -1.17 21.32 -9.13
C GLU A 183 0.07 20.47 -9.54
N GLY A 184 -0.02 19.15 -9.44
CA GLY A 184 1.02 18.23 -9.85
C GLY A 184 1.02 17.99 -11.35
N GLN A 185 2.06 17.27 -11.81
CA GLN A 185 2.21 16.93 -13.23
C GLN A 185 2.77 15.52 -13.40
N LEU A 186 2.39 14.92 -14.55
CA LEU A 186 2.93 13.66 -15.05
C LEU A 186 4.02 13.96 -16.08
N TRP A 187 5.15 13.24 -15.94
CA TRP A 187 6.34 13.35 -16.78
C TRP A 187 6.69 12.00 -17.39
N ALA A 188 7.12 11.99 -18.64
CA ALA A 188 7.58 10.77 -19.28
C ALA A 188 8.80 11.02 -20.17
N THR A 189 9.68 10.03 -20.22
CA THR A 189 10.76 9.96 -21.22
C THR A 189 10.46 8.90 -22.26
N TYR A 190 10.94 9.12 -23.49
CA TYR A 190 10.74 8.23 -24.63
C TYR A 190 12.04 8.01 -25.41
N ARG A 191 12.26 6.78 -25.85
CA ARG A 191 13.24 6.43 -26.89
C ARG A 191 12.51 5.79 -28.06
N GLN A 192 12.70 6.33 -29.26
CA GLN A 192 12.04 5.81 -30.47
C GLN A 192 10.52 5.63 -30.30
N ASN A 193 9.86 6.59 -29.66
CA ASN A 193 8.42 6.58 -29.34
C ASN A 193 7.97 5.48 -28.32
N VAL A 194 8.91 4.82 -27.64
CA VAL A 194 8.61 3.89 -26.55
C VAL A 194 8.85 4.59 -25.22
N PRO A 195 7.90 4.56 -24.26
CA PRO A 195 8.14 5.09 -22.93
C PRO A 195 9.29 4.38 -22.23
N THR A 196 10.18 5.12 -21.61
CA THR A 196 11.37 4.62 -20.90
C THR A 196 11.55 5.27 -19.52
N GLY A 197 10.62 6.12 -19.14
CA GLY A 197 10.57 6.72 -17.81
C GLY A 197 9.22 7.37 -17.56
N TRP A 198 8.85 7.40 -16.27
CA TRP A 198 7.60 7.91 -15.75
C TRP A 198 7.84 8.56 -14.39
N ALA A 199 7.31 9.74 -14.16
CA ALA A 199 7.37 10.41 -12.87
C ALA A 199 6.10 11.20 -12.60
N LEU A 200 5.57 11.11 -11.39
CA LEU A 200 4.45 11.92 -10.91
C LEU A 200 4.96 12.85 -9.81
N ALA A 201 4.95 14.14 -10.07
CA ALA A 201 5.45 15.15 -9.15
C ALA A 201 4.30 16.07 -8.70
N VAL A 202 4.24 16.34 -7.38
CA VAL A 202 3.23 17.21 -6.78
C VAL A 202 3.92 18.27 -5.93
N PRO A 203 3.63 19.57 -6.14
CA PRO A 203 4.14 20.64 -5.31
C PRO A 203 3.44 20.62 -3.94
N GLU A 204 4.22 20.72 -2.89
CA GLU A 204 3.79 20.92 -1.52
C GLU A 204 4.19 22.37 -1.12
N LYS A 205 3.90 22.79 0.10
CA LYS A 205 4.17 24.17 0.55
C LYS A 205 5.62 24.60 0.28
N ASP A 206 6.61 23.84 0.77
CA ASP A 206 8.04 24.22 0.76
C ASP A 206 8.89 23.33 -0.15
N ARG A 207 8.30 22.31 -0.76
CA ARG A 207 9.01 21.34 -1.58
C ARG A 207 8.14 20.83 -2.74
N VAL A 208 8.78 20.14 -3.67
CA VAL A 208 8.11 19.31 -4.67
C VAL A 208 8.41 17.85 -4.34
N CYS A 209 7.39 17.03 -4.23
CA CYS A 209 7.54 15.61 -3.99
C CYS A 209 7.29 14.82 -5.28
N VAL A 210 8.30 14.11 -5.78
CA VAL A 210 8.10 13.07 -6.79
C VAL A 210 7.56 11.85 -6.07
N LYS A 211 6.24 11.64 -6.21
CA LYS A 211 5.50 10.58 -5.51
C LYS A 211 5.97 9.19 -5.95
N GLU A 212 6.25 9.01 -7.24
CA GLU A 212 6.80 7.78 -7.82
C GLU A 212 7.69 8.14 -9.01
N LEU A 213 8.78 7.38 -9.21
CA LEU A 213 9.78 7.60 -10.23
C LEU A 213 10.22 6.26 -10.82
N LEU A 214 9.88 6.02 -12.08
CA LEU A 214 10.25 4.83 -12.85
C LEU A 214 11.14 5.24 -14.01
N PHE A 215 12.17 4.46 -14.30
CA PHE A 215 13.14 4.76 -15.36
C PHE A 215 13.91 3.50 -15.78
N ASP A 216 14.30 3.46 -17.04
CA ASP A 216 15.14 2.38 -17.55
C ASP A 216 16.62 2.62 -17.25
N THR A 217 17.04 3.89 -17.21
CA THR A 217 18.45 4.26 -16.98
C THR A 217 18.61 5.46 -16.07
N GLU A 218 19.77 5.55 -15.38
CA GLU A 218 20.10 6.72 -14.54
C GLU A 218 20.13 8.05 -15.32
N GLN A 219 20.34 8.01 -16.64
CA GLN A 219 20.30 9.21 -17.48
C GLN A 219 18.86 9.75 -17.60
N GLU A 220 17.87 8.87 -17.76
CA GLU A 220 16.45 9.24 -17.79
C GLU A 220 15.96 9.75 -16.44
N LYS A 221 16.38 9.07 -15.36
CA LYS A 221 16.16 9.55 -13.98
C LYS A 221 16.67 10.97 -13.78
N ALA A 222 17.93 11.21 -14.16
CA ALA A 222 18.54 12.53 -14.04
C ALA A 222 17.78 13.58 -14.86
N GLY A 223 17.39 13.24 -16.10
CA GLY A 223 16.61 14.12 -16.98
C GLY A 223 15.22 14.43 -16.41
N LEU A 224 14.48 13.43 -15.90
CA LEU A 224 13.20 13.64 -15.24
C LEU A 224 13.35 14.61 -14.05
N LEU A 225 14.26 14.32 -13.12
CA LEU A 225 14.46 15.16 -11.93
C LEU A 225 14.90 16.57 -12.29
N GLN A 226 15.79 16.74 -13.27
CA GLN A 226 16.24 18.05 -13.74
C GLN A 226 15.08 18.89 -14.29
N ASN A 227 14.23 18.31 -15.12
CA ASN A 227 13.11 19.02 -15.73
C ASN A 227 12.02 19.32 -14.72
N ILE A 228 11.72 18.41 -13.79
CA ILE A 228 10.80 18.65 -12.68
C ILE A 228 11.29 19.82 -11.82
N HIS A 229 12.57 19.83 -11.45
CA HIS A 229 13.16 20.93 -10.67
C HIS A 229 13.12 22.26 -11.43
N ALA A 230 13.32 22.25 -12.75
CA ALA A 230 13.25 23.46 -13.57
C ALA A 230 11.86 24.12 -13.60
N LEU A 231 10.78 23.34 -13.39
CA LEU A 231 9.42 23.88 -13.27
C LEU A 231 9.17 24.59 -11.92
N TRP A 232 9.82 24.12 -10.85
CA TRP A 232 9.69 24.67 -9.49
C TRP A 232 11.08 24.99 -8.90
N PRO A 233 11.84 25.94 -9.47
CA PRO A 233 13.23 26.17 -9.13
C PRO A 233 13.45 26.66 -7.70
N ASP A 234 12.45 27.30 -7.11
CA ASP A 234 12.52 27.87 -5.75
C ASP A 234 12.11 26.85 -4.66
N LYS A 235 11.69 25.63 -5.05
CA LYS A 235 11.31 24.59 -4.10
C LYS A 235 12.34 23.46 -4.03
N THR A 236 12.53 22.93 -2.85
CA THR A 236 13.35 21.73 -2.68
C THR A 236 12.68 20.54 -3.37
N LEU A 237 13.36 19.89 -4.31
CA LEU A 237 12.87 18.68 -4.95
C LEU A 237 13.28 17.45 -4.13
N VAL A 238 12.29 16.68 -3.70
CA VAL A 238 12.49 15.37 -3.08
C VAL A 238 11.82 14.28 -3.90
N TYR A 239 12.37 13.06 -3.84
CA TYR A 239 11.78 11.92 -4.55
C TYR A 239 11.84 10.66 -3.69
N LYS A 240 10.78 9.85 -3.79
CA LYS A 240 10.66 8.55 -3.10
C LYS A 240 11.30 7.45 -3.94
N THR A 241 11.88 6.47 -3.26
CA THR A 241 12.35 5.21 -3.86
C THR A 241 11.96 4.03 -2.99
N LEU A 242 12.14 2.83 -3.52
CA LEU A 242 12.04 1.60 -2.75
C LEU A 242 12.89 1.69 -1.47
N PRO A 243 12.51 0.97 -0.40
CA PRO A 243 13.27 0.98 0.85
C PRO A 243 14.75 0.63 0.64
N ALA A 244 15.62 1.41 1.26
CA ALA A 244 17.06 1.18 1.26
C ALA A 244 17.46 0.19 2.38
N VAL A 245 18.73 -0.07 2.53
CA VAL A 245 19.25 -0.91 3.64
C VAL A 245 19.05 -0.22 4.99
N SER A 246 19.11 1.14 5.01
CA SER A 246 18.93 1.95 6.21
C SER A 246 18.42 3.35 5.87
N GLY A 247 17.91 4.06 6.85
CA GLY A 247 17.41 5.42 6.68
C GLY A 247 16.03 5.51 6.03
N ASN A 248 15.25 4.45 6.14
CA ASN A 248 13.88 4.42 5.64
C ASN A 248 12.93 5.21 6.53
N ILE A 249 11.85 5.66 5.93
CA ILE A 249 10.73 6.30 6.59
C ILE A 249 9.56 5.33 6.55
N SER A 250 8.97 5.07 7.71
CA SER A 250 7.77 4.24 7.81
C SER A 250 6.58 4.95 7.18
N LEU A 251 5.86 4.25 6.31
CA LEU A 251 4.72 4.78 5.59
C LEU A 251 3.43 4.12 6.03
N GLY A 252 3.36 2.80 5.93
CA GLY A 252 2.10 2.11 6.05
C GLY A 252 2.17 0.80 6.81
N MET A 253 0.99 0.32 7.14
CA MET A 253 0.80 -0.89 7.93
C MET A 253 0.03 -1.95 7.14
N ALA A 254 0.26 -3.21 7.47
CA ALA A 254 -0.53 -4.34 6.98
C ALA A 254 -0.97 -5.24 8.14
N ARG A 255 -2.03 -5.98 7.88
CA ARG A 255 -2.54 -7.04 8.75
C ARG A 255 -2.98 -8.22 7.87
N LEU A 256 -2.51 -9.41 8.20
CA LEU A 256 -3.04 -10.64 7.61
C LEU A 256 -4.51 -10.80 7.99
N THR A 257 -5.38 -10.96 6.98
CA THR A 257 -6.82 -11.16 7.20
C THR A 257 -7.25 -12.59 6.94
N HIS A 258 -6.61 -13.31 6.00
CA HIS A 258 -6.98 -14.69 5.66
C HIS A 258 -5.76 -15.63 5.74
N ALA A 259 -5.46 -16.10 6.96
CA ALA A 259 -4.30 -16.96 7.22
C ALA A 259 -4.34 -18.31 6.48
N PRO A 260 -5.47 -19.04 6.41
CA PRO A 260 -5.51 -20.33 5.72
C PRO A 260 -5.08 -20.23 4.25
N GLN A 261 -5.56 -19.20 3.54
CA GLN A 261 -5.23 -19.00 2.13
C GLN A 261 -3.73 -18.67 1.94
N MET A 262 -3.21 -17.75 2.75
CA MET A 262 -1.83 -17.29 2.60
C MET A 262 -0.81 -18.39 2.99
N LEU A 263 -1.10 -19.17 4.02
CA LEU A 263 -0.27 -20.31 4.40
C LEU A 263 -0.35 -21.44 3.35
N GLN A 264 -1.50 -21.64 2.70
CA GLN A 264 -1.62 -22.57 1.57
C GLN A 264 -0.83 -22.09 0.34
N TYR A 265 -0.82 -20.78 0.04
CA TYR A 265 0.02 -20.22 -1.03
C TYR A 265 1.51 -20.39 -0.69
N PHE A 266 1.91 -20.06 0.55
CA PHE A 266 3.27 -20.26 1.02
C PHE A 266 3.70 -21.74 0.89
N ALA A 267 2.87 -22.68 1.34
CA ALA A 267 3.17 -24.11 1.23
C ALA A 267 3.41 -24.55 -0.22
N ARG A 268 2.55 -24.10 -1.16
CA ARG A 268 2.68 -24.43 -2.59
C ARG A 268 3.95 -23.88 -3.23
N LEU A 269 4.37 -22.70 -2.84
CA LEU A 269 5.58 -22.05 -3.38
C LEU A 269 6.86 -22.59 -2.75
N HIS A 270 6.75 -23.20 -1.53
CA HIS A 270 7.87 -23.73 -0.76
C HIS A 270 7.58 -25.19 -0.31
N PRO A 271 7.45 -26.14 -1.26
CA PRO A 271 7.07 -27.51 -0.96
C PRO A 271 8.10 -28.26 -0.09
N GLU A 272 9.34 -27.77 -0.03
CA GLU A 272 10.41 -28.29 0.82
C GLU A 272 10.24 -27.92 2.30
N VAL A 273 9.41 -26.93 2.61
CA VAL A 273 9.21 -26.44 3.98
C VAL A 273 8.21 -27.34 4.70
N ALA A 274 8.56 -27.71 5.92
CA ALA A 274 7.67 -28.44 6.82
C ALA A 274 7.76 -27.86 8.23
N PHE A 275 6.62 -27.42 8.77
CA PHE A 275 6.48 -26.95 10.15
C PHE A 275 5.02 -26.90 10.58
N THR A 276 4.79 -26.88 11.89
CA THR A 276 3.46 -26.71 12.49
C THR A 276 3.45 -25.47 13.34
N LEU A 277 2.50 -24.58 13.08
CA LEU A 277 2.28 -23.38 13.89
C LEU A 277 0.89 -23.38 14.50
N LYS A 278 0.78 -22.80 15.71
CA LYS A 278 -0.48 -22.44 16.34
C LYS A 278 -0.65 -20.94 16.25
N LEU A 279 -1.74 -20.50 15.61
CA LEU A 279 -2.04 -19.09 15.38
C LEU A 279 -3.13 -18.61 16.33
N ASN A 280 -2.93 -17.41 16.88
CA ASN A 280 -3.92 -16.69 17.66
C ASN A 280 -4.28 -15.36 16.99
N ASP A 281 -5.56 -15.17 16.73
CA ASP A 281 -6.15 -13.93 16.19
C ASP A 281 -7.40 -13.55 17.00
N PRO A 282 -7.31 -12.59 17.91
CA PRO A 282 -8.46 -12.18 18.71
C PRO A 282 -9.50 -11.37 17.90
N GLN A 283 -9.13 -10.81 16.75
CA GLN A 283 -10.01 -9.97 15.93
C GLN A 283 -10.80 -10.79 14.89
N VAL A 284 -10.18 -11.84 14.34
CA VAL A 284 -10.80 -12.73 13.34
C VAL A 284 -10.64 -14.18 13.84
N PRO A 285 -11.57 -14.67 14.67
CA PRO A 285 -11.47 -16.02 15.25
C PRO A 285 -11.33 -17.15 14.24
N SER A 286 -11.80 -16.97 13.02
CA SER A 286 -11.66 -17.95 11.92
C SER A 286 -10.22 -18.21 11.49
N ASN A 287 -9.27 -17.33 11.86
CA ASN A 287 -7.83 -17.57 11.67
C ASN A 287 -7.21 -18.42 12.77
N ASN A 288 -7.87 -18.59 13.91
CA ASN A 288 -7.32 -19.38 15.02
C ASN A 288 -7.20 -20.84 14.66
N GLY A 289 -6.17 -21.51 15.19
CA GLY A 289 -6.00 -22.95 15.02
C GLY A 289 -4.56 -23.36 14.81
N ILE A 290 -4.41 -24.59 14.41
CA ILE A 290 -3.12 -25.23 14.13
C ILE A 290 -3.00 -25.42 12.62
N TYR A 291 -1.91 -24.92 12.10
CA TYR A 291 -1.56 -25.02 10.69
C TYR A 291 -0.35 -25.93 10.53
N THR A 292 -0.53 -27.05 9.85
CA THR A 292 0.56 -27.98 9.51
C THR A 292 0.89 -27.84 8.04
N ILE A 293 2.09 -27.37 7.75
CA ILE A 293 2.64 -27.17 6.41
C ILE A 293 3.62 -28.31 6.13
N ALA A 294 3.37 -29.05 5.06
CA ALA A 294 4.27 -30.11 4.59
C ALA A 294 3.95 -30.49 3.14
N GLY A 295 4.99 -30.75 2.33
CA GLY A 295 4.86 -31.26 0.97
C GLY A 295 3.98 -30.41 0.05
N GLY A 296 4.04 -29.08 0.18
CA GLY A 296 3.27 -28.15 -0.64
C GLY A 296 1.81 -27.95 -0.21
N ASN A 297 1.41 -28.48 0.94
CA ASN A 297 0.06 -28.37 1.47
C ASN A 297 0.05 -27.74 2.86
N CYS A 298 -1.06 -27.07 3.17
CA CYS A 298 -1.33 -26.52 4.49
C CYS A 298 -2.65 -27.12 5.01
N MET A 299 -2.59 -27.85 6.14
CA MET A 299 -3.76 -28.33 6.85
C MET A 299 -4.08 -27.40 8.01
N HIS A 300 -5.34 -27.03 8.16
CA HIS A 300 -5.85 -26.21 9.25
C HIS A 300 -6.80 -27.05 10.12
N THR A 301 -6.59 -27.05 11.44
CA THR A 301 -7.40 -27.80 12.41
C THR A 301 -7.38 -27.12 13.78
N ASP A 302 -8.42 -27.35 14.58
CA ASP A 302 -8.47 -26.96 15.99
C ASP A 302 -7.86 -27.99 16.93
N GLN A 303 -7.52 -29.20 16.42
CA GLN A 303 -7.02 -30.31 17.23
C GLN A 303 -5.50 -30.44 17.17
N ILE A 304 -4.86 -30.51 18.32
CA ILE A 304 -3.42 -30.79 18.43
C ILE A 304 -3.19 -32.26 18.15
N SER A 305 -2.51 -32.58 17.04
CA SER A 305 -2.19 -33.94 16.63
C SER A 305 -0.69 -34.26 16.69
N GLY A 306 0.17 -33.30 17.07
CA GLY A 306 1.62 -33.46 17.09
C GLY A 306 2.33 -32.29 17.76
N PRO A 307 3.68 -32.26 17.71
CA PRO A 307 4.43 -31.10 18.23
C PRO A 307 4.13 -29.85 17.46
N ILE A 308 4.10 -28.71 18.17
CA ILE A 308 3.95 -27.37 17.62
C ILE A 308 5.33 -26.74 17.60
N ASP A 309 5.81 -26.34 16.41
CA ASP A 309 7.13 -25.73 16.23
C ASP A 309 7.13 -24.25 16.64
N SER A 310 5.97 -23.58 16.50
CA SER A 310 5.82 -22.17 16.90
C SER A 310 4.38 -21.85 17.32
N GLU A 311 4.24 -21.08 18.39
CA GLU A 311 3.01 -20.36 18.72
C GLU A 311 3.19 -18.88 18.33
N THR A 312 2.26 -18.31 17.57
CA THR A 312 2.40 -16.98 17.02
C THR A 312 1.05 -16.24 16.95
N ASP A 313 1.13 -14.96 16.71
CA ASP A 313 -0.01 -14.07 16.49
C ASP A 313 -0.01 -13.50 15.06
N ILE A 314 -1.07 -12.76 14.73
CA ILE A 314 -1.23 -12.12 13.42
C ILE A 314 -0.13 -11.10 13.12
N PRO A 315 0.28 -10.20 14.04
CA PRO A 315 1.39 -9.30 13.85
C PRO A 315 2.68 -9.98 13.38
N VAL A 316 3.09 -11.02 14.07
CA VAL A 316 4.32 -11.77 13.75
C VAL A 316 4.17 -12.50 12.42
N LEU A 317 3.04 -13.18 12.18
CA LEU A 317 2.81 -13.90 10.93
C LEU A 317 2.69 -12.96 9.73
N THR A 318 2.12 -11.76 9.91
CA THR A 318 2.08 -10.72 8.87
C THR A 318 3.48 -10.31 8.43
N LYS A 319 4.38 -10.03 9.40
CA LYS A 319 5.78 -9.70 9.09
C LYS A 319 6.48 -10.86 8.38
N ALA A 320 6.27 -12.09 8.83
CA ALA A 320 6.84 -13.28 8.22
C ALA A 320 6.43 -13.41 6.75
N LEU A 321 5.13 -13.41 6.47
CA LEU A 321 4.59 -13.56 5.12
C LEU A 321 4.98 -12.43 4.18
N LEU A 322 5.19 -11.21 4.70
CA LEU A 322 5.65 -10.07 3.91
C LEU A 322 7.19 -9.93 3.88
N GLY A 323 7.92 -10.84 4.53
CA GLY A 323 9.38 -10.82 4.56
C GLY A 323 9.98 -9.57 5.22
N TYR A 324 9.24 -8.95 6.13
CA TYR A 324 9.67 -7.72 6.79
C TYR A 324 10.49 -8.03 8.03
N HIS A 325 11.81 -7.83 7.94
CA HIS A 325 12.80 -8.11 8.99
C HIS A 325 12.64 -9.51 9.61
N PRO A 326 12.69 -10.58 8.81
CA PRO A 326 12.46 -11.93 9.30
C PRO A 326 13.49 -12.37 10.33
N ASP A 327 14.72 -11.84 10.30
CA ASP A 327 15.79 -12.07 11.27
C ASP A 327 15.40 -11.70 12.71
N LEU A 328 14.45 -10.77 12.87
CA LEU A 328 13.92 -10.35 14.18
C LEU A 328 12.75 -11.21 14.67
N LEU A 329 12.26 -12.16 13.85
CA LEU A 329 11.14 -13.01 14.21
C LEU A 329 11.59 -14.18 15.13
N PRO A 330 10.67 -14.74 15.94
CA PRO A 330 10.98 -15.91 16.74
C PRO A 330 11.25 -17.14 15.85
N ALA A 331 12.11 -18.04 16.33
CA ALA A 331 12.33 -19.32 15.64
C ALA A 331 11.03 -20.18 15.65
N PRO A 332 10.74 -20.95 14.61
CA PRO A 332 11.55 -21.14 13.39
C PRO A 332 11.29 -20.09 12.30
N LEU A 333 10.34 -19.15 12.48
CA LEU A 333 9.89 -18.22 11.44
C LEU A 333 11.04 -17.38 10.85
N ASN A 334 12.01 -17.00 11.67
CA ASN A 334 13.21 -16.27 11.25
C ASN A 334 14.09 -17.00 10.22
N ARG A 335 13.87 -18.29 10.00
CA ARG A 335 14.64 -19.11 9.04
C ARG A 335 13.80 -19.58 7.86
N LEU A 336 12.47 -19.56 8.02
CA LEU A 336 11.54 -20.06 7.00
C LEU A 336 11.18 -18.98 5.98
N PHE A 337 11.15 -17.73 6.41
CA PHE A 337 10.77 -16.61 5.54
C PHE A 337 12.00 -15.80 5.13
N ARG A 338 12.02 -15.36 3.87
CA ARG A 338 13.12 -14.58 3.31
C ARG A 338 12.87 -13.10 3.49
N GLU A 339 13.94 -12.32 3.65
CA GLU A 339 13.86 -10.86 3.68
C GLU A 339 13.30 -10.33 2.37
N ALA A 340 12.33 -9.44 2.49
CA ALA A 340 11.75 -8.67 1.42
C ALA A 340 11.57 -7.21 1.85
N ARG A 341 11.25 -6.35 0.89
CA ARG A 341 11.01 -4.93 1.13
C ARG A 341 9.63 -4.56 0.60
N PRO A 342 8.57 -4.82 1.39
CA PRO A 342 7.22 -4.51 0.98
C PRO A 342 7.08 -3.03 0.63
N TYR A 343 6.35 -2.75 -0.44
CA TYR A 343 6.20 -1.40 -0.96
C TYR A 343 4.74 -1.05 -1.23
N MET A 344 4.36 0.11 -0.75
CA MET A 344 3.06 0.72 -1.00
C MET A 344 3.27 2.19 -1.29
N ASN A 345 2.68 2.70 -2.35
CA ASN A 345 2.75 4.11 -2.73
C ASN A 345 1.55 4.48 -3.58
N LEU A 346 1.36 5.77 -3.88
CA LEU A 346 0.29 6.26 -4.75
C LEU A 346 -1.11 5.86 -4.27
N MET A 347 -1.31 5.79 -2.97
CA MET A 347 -2.65 5.62 -2.40
C MET A 347 -3.36 6.98 -2.44
N LEU A 348 -4.68 6.94 -2.68
CA LEU A 348 -5.54 8.11 -2.53
C LEU A 348 -5.91 8.25 -1.06
N ASP A 349 -5.32 9.22 -0.41
CA ASP A 349 -5.48 9.53 1.01
C ASP A 349 -6.09 10.91 1.18
#